data_a3560140627beb9aaa677c1ad4e2adc3
#
_entry.id   a3560140627beb9aaa677c1ad4e2adc3
#
_cell.length_a   1.000
_cell.length_b   1.000
_cell.length_c   1.000
_cell.angle_alpha   90.00
_cell.angle_beta   90.00
_cell.angle_gamma   90.00
#
_symmetry.space_group_name_H-M   'P 1'
#
loop_
_entity.id
_entity.type
_entity.pdbx_description
1 polymer ?
#
loop_
_entity_poly.entity_id
_entity_poly.type
_entity_poly.pdbx_seq_one_letter_code
_entity_poly.pdbx_strand_id
1 'polypeptide(L)'
;MDKAPQTPWGREQSAPRESRSLTETIRNARAAALPAKLSRSWLLVNAAKEEIFTPAQTSEADSVIFDLEASVADDKKLEARDNVVRALENGMSAWVRINKMESEFWDDDLAAVAMLPGLRGVMLPETERPEQVSYTAMRAKAGLPVLALLESARGVENATRIAEAPGTFRLAFGTNDFRKDTGFSGDPMALAYARSRLTIASRMGGLPGPIDGPSPADADDERVWADAETTHMMGMTGKLVLTVDQVNTLNEAMSPSEDERDWARQMLEAAEGGSEITDGSYLPRLARAKKIASLADTYGLWNA
;
A
#
# COMPACT_ATOMS: atom_id res chain seq x y z
N MET A 1 -2.97 -57.42 51.57
CA MET A 1 -1.83 -57.20 50.64
C MET A 1 -2.44 -57.03 49.24
N ASP A 2 -2.89 -55.83 48.94
CA ASP A 2 -3.47 -55.53 47.66
C ASP A 2 -2.59 -54.54 46.90
N LYS A 3 -2.12 -54.97 45.74
CA LYS A 3 -1.37 -54.11 44.82
C LYS A 3 -2.35 -53.36 43.93
N ALA A 4 -2.32 -52.01 44.01
CA ALA A 4 -3.02 -51.17 43.10
C ALA A 4 -2.38 -51.22 41.67
N PRO A 5 -3.17 -51.09 40.59
CA PRO A 5 -2.63 -51.14 39.25
C PRO A 5 -1.99 -49.84 38.84
N GLN A 6 -0.81 -49.93 38.21
CA GLN A 6 -0.11 -48.79 37.61
C GLN A 6 -0.80 -48.40 36.29
N THR A 7 -1.14 -47.13 36.12
CA THR A 7 -1.64 -46.55 34.86
C THR A 7 -0.47 -46.21 33.94
N PRO A 8 -0.56 -46.55 32.63
CA PRO A 8 0.53 -46.34 31.67
C PRO A 8 0.37 -44.99 30.90
N TRP A 9 0.39 -43.88 31.58
CA TRP A 9 0.47 -42.57 30.88
C TRP A 9 1.51 -41.71 31.58
N GLY A 10 2.78 -41.97 31.24
CA GLY A 10 3.86 -41.02 31.53
C GLY A 10 3.60 -39.72 30.76
N ARG A 11 3.38 -38.61 31.50
CA ARG A 11 3.44 -37.26 30.89
C ARG A 11 4.91 -36.99 30.61
N GLU A 12 5.28 -37.04 29.35
CA GLU A 12 6.48 -36.34 28.89
C GLU A 12 6.29 -34.86 29.18
N GLN A 13 7.11 -34.32 30.05
CA GLN A 13 7.26 -32.89 30.25
C GLN A 13 7.87 -32.36 28.95
N SER A 14 7.06 -31.72 28.13
CA SER A 14 7.54 -30.93 27.02
C SER A 14 8.45 -29.84 27.57
N ALA A 15 9.68 -29.82 27.08
CA ALA A 15 10.64 -28.76 27.35
C ALA A 15 9.99 -27.38 27.09
N PRO A 16 10.36 -26.34 27.88
CA PRO A 16 9.84 -25.00 27.66
C PRO A 16 10.19 -24.58 26.22
N ARG A 17 9.19 -24.20 25.43
CA ARG A 17 9.42 -23.52 24.16
C ARG A 17 10.24 -22.27 24.49
N GLU A 18 11.48 -22.22 24.03
CA GLU A 18 12.28 -21.01 24.04
C GLU A 18 11.39 -19.87 23.51
N SER A 19 11.24 -18.84 24.32
CA SER A 19 10.59 -17.60 23.90
C SER A 19 11.41 -17.08 22.72
N ARG A 20 10.85 -17.17 21.48
CA ARG A 20 11.43 -16.47 20.33
C ARG A 20 11.57 -15.02 20.75
N SER A 21 12.79 -14.55 20.87
CA SER A 21 13.14 -13.15 20.97
C SER A 21 12.34 -12.44 19.87
N LEU A 22 11.51 -11.46 20.25
CA LEU A 22 10.84 -10.59 19.28
C LEU A 22 11.95 -9.93 18.47
N THR A 23 12.16 -10.37 17.25
CA THR A 23 13.14 -9.79 16.34
C THR A 23 12.76 -8.33 16.17
N GLU A 24 13.69 -7.42 16.46
CA GLU A 24 13.47 -5.99 16.33
C GLU A 24 13.02 -5.69 14.89
N THR A 25 11.94 -4.93 14.74
CA THR A 25 11.37 -4.65 13.42
C THR A 25 12.32 -3.73 12.64
N ILE A 26 12.84 -4.19 11.53
CA ILE A 26 13.65 -3.40 10.61
C ILE A 26 12.71 -2.51 9.79
N ARG A 27 12.40 -1.32 10.28
CA ARG A 27 11.51 -0.38 9.62
C ARG A 27 11.74 1.03 10.17
N ASN A 28 11.61 2.05 9.30
CA ASN A 28 11.50 3.44 9.76
C ASN A 28 10.33 3.55 10.75
N ALA A 29 10.59 4.09 11.94
CA ALA A 29 9.63 4.09 13.04
C ALA A 29 8.35 4.89 12.71
N ARG A 30 8.49 6.04 12.05
CA ARG A 30 7.35 6.87 11.60
C ARG A 30 6.48 6.11 10.60
N ALA A 31 7.10 5.54 9.58
CA ALA A 31 6.40 4.78 8.56
C ALA A 31 5.76 3.49 9.11
N ALA A 32 6.39 2.85 10.10
CA ALA A 32 5.82 1.67 10.77
C ALA A 32 4.54 1.99 11.55
N ALA A 33 4.46 3.18 12.14
CA ALA A 33 3.29 3.65 12.89
C ALA A 33 2.16 4.15 11.97
N LEU A 34 2.45 4.48 10.70
CA LEU A 34 1.48 5.02 9.77
C LEU A 34 0.47 3.95 9.32
N PRO A 35 -0.85 4.20 9.45
CA PRO A 35 -1.85 3.31 8.87
C PRO A 35 -1.72 3.23 7.35
N ALA A 36 -1.63 2.04 6.76
CA ALA A 36 -1.42 1.85 5.33
C ALA A 36 -2.48 2.54 4.44
N LYS A 37 -3.70 2.74 4.95
CA LYS A 37 -4.75 3.51 4.26
C LYS A 37 -4.38 4.98 4.03
N LEU A 38 -3.41 5.51 4.78
CA LEU A 38 -2.92 6.89 4.69
C LEU A 38 -1.53 6.98 4.04
N SER A 39 -0.94 5.87 3.61
CA SER A 39 0.35 5.87 2.92
C SER A 39 0.29 6.66 1.61
N ARG A 40 1.20 7.62 1.47
CA ARG A 40 1.41 8.46 0.29
C ARG A 40 2.34 7.76 -0.69
N SER A 41 3.54 7.39 -0.23
CA SER A 41 4.54 6.69 -1.05
C SER A 41 4.46 5.18 -0.89
N TRP A 42 4.52 4.48 -2.03
CA TRP A 42 4.49 3.02 -2.14
C TRP A 42 5.71 2.57 -2.94
N LEU A 43 6.82 2.33 -2.24
CA LEU A 43 8.11 2.04 -2.85
C LEU A 43 8.17 0.59 -3.35
N LEU A 44 8.24 0.42 -4.68
CA LEU A 44 8.46 -0.87 -5.34
C LEU A 44 9.95 -1.25 -5.31
N VAL A 45 10.23 -2.46 -4.84
CA VAL A 45 11.59 -2.97 -4.63
C VAL A 45 11.75 -4.31 -5.33
N ASN A 46 12.64 -4.40 -6.30
CA ASN A 46 12.94 -5.65 -7.00
C ASN A 46 13.44 -6.72 -6.01
N ALA A 47 12.66 -7.80 -5.86
CA ALA A 47 12.94 -8.84 -4.88
C ALA A 47 14.15 -9.75 -5.22
N ALA A 48 14.65 -9.69 -6.44
CA ALA A 48 15.93 -10.36 -6.78
C ALA A 48 17.16 -9.60 -6.30
N LYS A 49 17.01 -8.37 -5.77
CA LYS A 49 18.08 -7.48 -5.31
C LYS A 49 18.00 -7.28 -3.79
N GLU A 50 18.41 -8.29 -3.03
CA GLU A 50 18.29 -8.27 -1.55
C GLU A 50 19.02 -7.08 -0.90
N GLU A 51 20.11 -6.59 -1.53
CA GLU A 51 20.91 -5.46 -1.03
C GLU A 51 20.14 -4.14 -0.91
N ILE A 52 19.03 -3.98 -1.66
CA ILE A 52 18.20 -2.77 -1.59
C ILE A 52 17.09 -2.84 -0.54
N PHE A 53 16.86 -3.98 0.10
CA PHE A 53 15.78 -4.16 1.06
C PHE A 53 15.94 -3.29 2.32
N THR A 54 17.11 -3.33 2.93
CA THR A 54 17.40 -2.52 4.13
C THR A 54 17.32 -1.02 3.83
N PRO A 55 17.97 -0.47 2.77
CA PRO A 55 17.76 0.92 2.38
C PRO A 55 16.30 1.30 2.18
N ALA A 56 15.50 0.45 1.54
CA ALA A 56 14.08 0.70 1.34
C ALA A 56 13.29 0.72 2.67
N GLN A 57 13.55 -0.24 3.55
CA GLN A 57 12.87 -0.36 4.84
C GLN A 57 13.21 0.77 5.80
N THR A 58 14.42 1.29 5.78
CA THR A 58 14.87 2.39 6.64
C THR A 58 14.61 3.77 6.03
N SER A 59 14.19 3.85 4.77
CA SER A 59 13.80 5.11 4.12
C SER A 59 12.51 5.68 4.71
N GLU A 60 12.17 6.91 4.31
CA GLU A 60 10.93 7.60 4.65
C GLU A 60 9.71 7.11 3.84
N ALA A 61 9.83 6.01 3.06
CA ALA A 61 8.71 5.45 2.33
C ALA A 61 7.59 5.01 3.28
N ASP A 62 6.38 5.53 3.08
CA ASP A 62 5.23 5.18 3.93
C ASP A 62 4.87 3.70 3.84
N SER A 63 5.02 3.08 2.66
CA SER A 63 4.89 1.63 2.44
C SER A 63 5.95 1.12 1.48
N VAL A 64 6.45 -0.10 1.74
CA VAL A 64 7.38 -0.82 0.85
C VAL A 64 6.66 -2.02 0.27
N ILE A 65 6.89 -2.29 -1.02
CA ILE A 65 6.35 -3.42 -1.76
C ILE A 65 7.52 -4.22 -2.33
N PHE A 66 7.76 -5.43 -1.87
CA PHE A 66 8.69 -6.36 -2.52
C PHE A 66 8.04 -6.92 -3.79
N ASP A 67 8.70 -6.75 -4.91
CA ASP A 67 8.18 -7.09 -6.23
C ASP A 67 8.71 -8.45 -6.70
N LEU A 68 7.80 -9.42 -6.84
CA LEU A 68 8.07 -10.73 -7.43
C LEU A 68 7.66 -10.81 -8.92
N GLU A 69 7.10 -9.72 -9.46
CA GLU A 69 6.45 -9.77 -10.78
C GLU A 69 7.29 -9.05 -11.84
N ALA A 70 6.94 -7.87 -12.28
CA ALA A 70 7.45 -7.24 -13.51
C ALA A 70 8.94 -6.90 -13.49
N SER A 71 9.53 -6.63 -12.32
CA SER A 71 10.95 -6.30 -12.23
C SER A 71 11.88 -7.52 -12.08
N VAL A 72 11.31 -8.74 -12.01
CA VAL A 72 12.04 -9.99 -11.78
C VAL A 72 11.91 -10.90 -13.00
N ALA A 73 13.03 -11.30 -13.58
CA ALA A 73 13.05 -12.25 -14.69
C ALA A 73 12.60 -13.65 -14.23
N ASP A 74 12.00 -14.44 -15.14
CA ASP A 74 11.38 -15.73 -14.80
C ASP A 74 12.34 -16.71 -14.14
N ASP A 75 13.59 -16.77 -14.61
CA ASP A 75 14.66 -17.61 -14.04
C ASP A 75 15.13 -17.16 -12.64
N LYS A 76 14.70 -15.97 -12.18
CA LYS A 76 15.00 -15.40 -10.87
C LYS A 76 13.82 -15.39 -9.90
N LYS A 77 12.62 -15.82 -10.32
CA LYS A 77 11.41 -15.80 -9.49
C LYS A 77 11.55 -16.57 -8.18
N LEU A 78 12.17 -17.76 -8.23
CA LEU A 78 12.41 -18.58 -7.03
C LEU A 78 13.36 -17.90 -6.05
N GLU A 79 14.50 -17.41 -6.54
CA GLU A 79 15.48 -16.67 -5.72
C GLU A 79 14.85 -15.44 -5.08
N ALA A 80 14.11 -14.67 -5.86
CA ALA A 80 13.39 -13.48 -5.37
C ALA A 80 12.36 -13.81 -4.28
N ARG A 81 11.60 -14.89 -4.45
CA ARG A 81 10.65 -15.39 -3.44
C ARG A 81 11.37 -15.77 -2.15
N ASP A 82 12.47 -16.51 -2.23
CA ASP A 82 13.27 -16.90 -1.06
C ASP A 82 13.84 -15.67 -0.33
N ASN A 83 14.29 -14.64 -1.06
CA ASN A 83 14.73 -13.37 -0.48
C ASN A 83 13.62 -12.70 0.31
N VAL A 84 12.41 -12.62 -0.25
CA VAL A 84 11.24 -12.05 0.43
C VAL A 84 10.87 -12.82 1.69
N VAL A 85 10.84 -14.16 1.60
CA VAL A 85 10.54 -15.01 2.77
C VAL A 85 11.53 -14.74 3.89
N ARG A 86 12.84 -14.79 3.60
CA ARG A 86 13.88 -14.49 4.60
C ARG A 86 13.74 -13.09 5.20
N ALA A 87 13.48 -12.09 4.37
CA ALA A 87 13.33 -10.72 4.83
C ALA A 87 12.14 -10.55 5.81
N LEU A 88 10.98 -11.11 5.48
CA LEU A 88 9.78 -11.01 6.29
C LEU A 88 9.85 -11.86 7.58
N GLU A 89 10.57 -12.99 7.57
CA GLU A 89 10.85 -13.79 8.76
C GLU A 89 11.82 -13.10 9.73
N ASN A 90 12.77 -12.34 9.18
CA ASN A 90 13.83 -11.67 9.94
C ASN A 90 13.50 -10.24 10.36
N GLY A 91 12.22 -9.86 10.43
CA GLY A 91 11.78 -8.61 11.03
C GLY A 91 11.47 -7.48 10.07
N MET A 92 11.66 -7.65 8.75
CA MET A 92 11.16 -6.67 7.77
C MET A 92 9.64 -6.73 7.67
N SER A 93 9.00 -5.58 7.38
CA SER A 93 7.55 -5.49 7.26
C SER A 93 7.19 -4.80 5.95
N ALA A 94 6.57 -5.53 5.02
CA ALA A 94 6.29 -5.05 3.68
C ALA A 94 5.01 -5.65 3.08
N TRP A 95 4.54 -5.02 2.01
CA TRP A 95 3.64 -5.62 1.03
C TRP A 95 4.44 -6.46 0.05
N VAL A 96 3.78 -7.37 -0.66
CA VAL A 96 4.42 -8.19 -1.71
C VAL A 96 3.58 -8.09 -2.98
N ARG A 97 4.19 -7.62 -4.08
CA ARG A 97 3.57 -7.78 -5.40
C ARG A 97 3.87 -9.20 -5.88
N ILE A 98 2.85 -10.03 -5.82
CA ILE A 98 2.90 -11.42 -6.31
C ILE A 98 2.76 -11.45 -7.83
N ASN A 99 3.05 -12.59 -8.44
CA ASN A 99 2.78 -12.77 -9.86
C ASN A 99 1.26 -12.79 -10.13
N LYS A 100 0.85 -12.50 -11.39
CA LYS A 100 -0.56 -12.48 -11.80
C LYS A 100 -1.23 -13.82 -11.61
N MET A 101 -2.55 -13.82 -11.39
CA MET A 101 -3.32 -15.02 -11.06
C MET A 101 -3.24 -16.12 -12.14
N GLU A 102 -3.06 -15.76 -13.39
CA GLU A 102 -2.93 -16.69 -14.50
C GLU A 102 -1.52 -17.25 -14.69
N SER A 103 -0.55 -16.82 -13.87
CA SER A 103 0.84 -17.30 -13.90
C SER A 103 1.00 -18.56 -13.09
N GLU A 104 1.95 -19.41 -13.48
CA GLU A 104 2.35 -20.61 -12.72
C GLU A 104 2.94 -20.28 -11.34
N PHE A 105 3.40 -19.04 -11.12
CA PHE A 105 4.03 -18.60 -9.86
C PHE A 105 3.03 -18.11 -8.80
N TRP A 106 1.79 -17.77 -9.17
CA TRP A 106 0.84 -17.11 -8.29
C TRP A 106 0.53 -17.90 -7.01
N ASP A 107 0.22 -19.19 -7.15
CA ASP A 107 -0.18 -20.03 -6.01
C ASP A 107 1.00 -20.27 -5.06
N ASP A 108 2.18 -20.47 -5.61
CA ASP A 108 3.41 -20.65 -4.86
C ASP A 108 3.84 -19.37 -4.14
N ASP A 109 3.68 -18.19 -4.77
CA ASP A 109 3.97 -16.90 -4.12
C ASP A 109 3.08 -16.71 -2.90
N LEU A 110 1.76 -16.95 -3.04
CA LEU A 110 0.83 -16.87 -1.93
C LEU A 110 1.14 -17.88 -0.82
N ALA A 111 1.42 -19.13 -1.18
CA ALA A 111 1.75 -20.18 -0.22
C ALA A 111 3.00 -19.82 0.60
N ALA A 112 4.01 -19.20 -0.05
CA ALA A 112 5.26 -18.83 0.59
C ALA A 112 5.10 -17.65 1.57
N VAL A 113 4.27 -16.62 1.24
CA VAL A 113 4.26 -15.38 2.01
C VAL A 113 3.07 -15.23 2.96
N ALA A 114 1.92 -15.91 2.71
CA ALA A 114 0.65 -15.63 3.38
C ALA A 114 0.67 -15.71 4.91
N MET A 115 1.56 -16.49 5.49
CA MET A 115 1.64 -16.71 6.95
C MET A 115 2.81 -16.00 7.61
N LEU A 116 3.61 -15.25 6.85
CA LEU A 116 4.81 -14.60 7.40
C LEU A 116 4.44 -13.39 8.29
N PRO A 117 5.14 -13.21 9.41
CA PRO A 117 4.79 -12.18 10.40
C PRO A 117 4.96 -10.75 9.85
N GLY A 118 5.91 -10.54 8.94
CA GLY A 118 6.20 -9.25 8.31
C GLY A 118 5.25 -8.87 7.17
N LEU A 119 4.41 -9.78 6.69
CA LEU A 119 3.51 -9.51 5.56
C LEU A 119 2.39 -8.54 5.97
N ARG A 120 2.28 -7.42 5.24
CA ARG A 120 1.22 -6.40 5.41
C ARG A 120 0.00 -6.67 4.52
N GLY A 121 0.20 -7.28 3.40
CA GLY A 121 -0.79 -7.61 2.37
C GLY A 121 -0.10 -7.89 1.04
N VAL A 122 -0.88 -8.17 0.02
CA VAL A 122 -0.36 -8.44 -1.33
C VAL A 122 -0.87 -7.42 -2.33
N MET A 123 -0.07 -7.15 -3.37
CA MET A 123 -0.49 -6.44 -4.57
C MET A 123 -0.70 -7.48 -5.68
N LEU A 124 -1.92 -7.51 -6.23
CA LEU A 124 -2.28 -8.39 -7.32
C LEU A 124 -2.23 -7.62 -8.65
N PRO A 125 -1.26 -7.91 -9.54
CA PRO A 125 -1.16 -7.28 -10.84
C PRO A 125 -2.25 -7.80 -11.80
N GLU A 126 -2.40 -7.13 -12.93
CA GLU A 126 -3.36 -7.46 -14.00
C GLU A 126 -4.77 -7.78 -13.46
N THR A 127 -5.23 -7.01 -12.45
CA THR A 127 -6.56 -7.22 -11.87
C THR A 127 -7.63 -6.67 -12.80
N GLU A 128 -8.44 -7.54 -13.37
CA GLU A 128 -9.51 -7.21 -14.32
C GLU A 128 -10.92 -7.60 -13.83
N ARG A 129 -11.01 -8.47 -12.84
CA ARG A 129 -12.28 -9.03 -12.34
C ARG A 129 -12.29 -9.11 -10.82
N PRO A 130 -13.45 -8.88 -10.17
CA PRO A 130 -13.59 -8.93 -8.71
C PRO A 130 -13.22 -10.31 -8.14
N GLU A 131 -13.46 -11.38 -8.90
CA GLU A 131 -13.16 -12.74 -8.50
C GLU A 131 -11.66 -12.97 -8.27
N GLN A 132 -10.77 -12.32 -9.03
CA GLN A 132 -9.33 -12.43 -8.84
C GLN A 132 -8.91 -11.94 -7.45
N VAL A 133 -9.49 -10.82 -6.98
CA VAL A 133 -9.23 -10.30 -5.64
C VAL A 133 -9.76 -11.24 -4.57
N SER A 134 -11.04 -11.64 -4.69
CA SER A 134 -11.68 -12.49 -3.69
C SER A 134 -11.00 -13.86 -3.58
N TYR A 135 -10.60 -14.45 -4.71
CA TYR A 135 -9.85 -15.71 -4.74
C TYR A 135 -8.47 -15.56 -4.08
N THR A 136 -7.74 -14.49 -4.40
CA THR A 136 -6.43 -14.22 -3.80
C THR A 136 -6.55 -14.06 -2.27
N ALA A 137 -7.53 -13.28 -1.80
CA ALA A 137 -7.78 -13.09 -0.38
C ALA A 137 -8.18 -14.40 0.34
N MET A 138 -8.98 -15.25 -0.30
CA MET A 138 -9.38 -16.54 0.25
C MET A 138 -8.23 -17.56 0.26
N ARG A 139 -7.41 -17.58 -0.80
CA ARG A 139 -6.30 -18.54 -0.96
C ARG A 139 -5.15 -18.24 0.00
N ALA A 140 -4.93 -16.98 0.31
CA ALA A 140 -3.90 -16.57 1.25
C ALA A 140 -4.33 -16.88 2.70
N LYS A 141 -4.72 -15.89 3.43
CA LYS A 141 -5.20 -15.99 4.82
C LYS A 141 -6.42 -15.11 4.97
N ALA A 142 -7.43 -15.59 5.67
CA ALA A 142 -8.62 -14.81 5.93
C ALA A 142 -8.26 -13.42 6.50
N GLY A 143 -8.71 -12.36 5.81
CA GLY A 143 -8.43 -10.97 6.18
C GLY A 143 -7.12 -10.40 5.63
N LEU A 144 -6.36 -11.11 4.78
CA LEU A 144 -5.20 -10.53 4.11
C LEU A 144 -5.67 -9.44 3.13
N PRO A 145 -5.20 -8.18 3.30
CA PRO A 145 -5.59 -7.09 2.42
C PRO A 145 -4.94 -7.22 1.04
N VAL A 146 -5.72 -6.95 -0.02
CA VAL A 146 -5.26 -6.99 -1.40
C VAL A 146 -5.27 -5.59 -2.01
N LEU A 147 -4.12 -5.15 -2.51
CA LEU A 147 -4.00 -4.01 -3.42
C LEU A 147 -4.31 -4.53 -4.83
N ALA A 148 -5.39 -4.07 -5.43
CA ALA A 148 -5.74 -4.43 -6.80
C ALA A 148 -5.08 -3.47 -7.78
N LEU A 149 -4.10 -3.95 -8.56
CA LEU A 149 -3.40 -3.15 -9.58
C LEU A 149 -4.15 -3.28 -10.91
N LEU A 150 -4.78 -2.17 -11.33
CA LEU A 150 -5.55 -2.06 -12.55
C LEU A 150 -4.66 -1.42 -13.63
N GLU A 151 -4.37 -2.16 -14.66
CA GLU A 151 -3.37 -1.81 -15.67
C GLU A 151 -3.76 -2.24 -17.09
N SER A 152 -5.07 -2.49 -17.29
CA SER A 152 -5.68 -2.73 -18.59
C SER A 152 -7.00 -1.95 -18.72
N ALA A 153 -7.46 -1.77 -19.95
CA ALA A 153 -8.77 -1.16 -20.23
C ALA A 153 -9.90 -1.90 -19.49
N ARG A 154 -9.85 -3.23 -19.48
CA ARG A 154 -10.84 -4.08 -18.80
C ARG A 154 -10.82 -3.86 -17.30
N GLY A 155 -9.64 -3.81 -16.68
CA GLY A 155 -9.49 -3.55 -15.25
C GLY A 155 -10.07 -2.20 -14.85
N VAL A 156 -9.75 -1.14 -15.61
CA VAL A 156 -10.27 0.21 -15.38
C VAL A 156 -11.80 0.26 -15.52
N GLU A 157 -12.39 -0.36 -16.53
CA GLU A 157 -13.86 -0.41 -16.68
C GLU A 157 -14.56 -1.20 -15.58
N ASN A 158 -13.93 -2.23 -15.06
CA ASN A 158 -14.45 -3.02 -13.93
C ASN A 158 -14.10 -2.45 -12.55
N ALA A 159 -13.43 -1.31 -12.46
CA ALA A 159 -12.89 -0.76 -11.21
C ALA A 159 -13.89 -0.73 -10.05
N THR A 160 -15.17 -0.37 -10.31
CA THR A 160 -16.21 -0.34 -9.26
C THR A 160 -16.45 -1.73 -8.67
N ARG A 161 -16.64 -2.73 -9.52
CA ARG A 161 -16.87 -4.11 -9.08
C ARG A 161 -15.66 -4.68 -8.32
N ILE A 162 -14.45 -4.32 -8.77
CA ILE A 162 -13.20 -4.71 -8.12
C ILE A 162 -13.07 -4.00 -6.76
N ALA A 163 -13.43 -2.71 -6.67
CA ALA A 163 -13.40 -1.97 -5.41
C ALA A 163 -14.37 -2.53 -4.35
N GLU A 164 -15.51 -3.06 -4.78
CA GLU A 164 -16.53 -3.67 -3.92
C GLU A 164 -16.25 -5.15 -3.58
N ALA A 165 -15.22 -5.76 -4.20
CA ALA A 165 -14.91 -7.17 -4.00
C ALA A 165 -14.36 -7.42 -2.57
N PRO A 166 -14.82 -8.50 -1.89
CA PRO A 166 -14.26 -8.89 -0.61
C PRO A 166 -12.74 -9.11 -0.68
N GLY A 167 -12.00 -8.45 0.22
CA GLY A 167 -10.54 -8.48 0.26
C GLY A 167 -9.86 -7.30 -0.40
N THR A 168 -10.55 -6.49 -1.21
CA THR A 168 -9.97 -5.27 -1.76
C THR A 168 -9.69 -4.25 -0.66
N PHE A 169 -8.42 -3.91 -0.50
CA PHE A 169 -7.98 -2.90 0.44
C PHE A 169 -7.85 -1.52 -0.20
N ARG A 170 -7.30 -1.46 -1.41
CA ARG A 170 -7.08 -0.21 -2.15
C ARG A 170 -6.86 -0.52 -3.63
N LEU A 171 -7.30 0.37 -4.51
CA LEU A 171 -6.98 0.28 -5.94
C LEU A 171 -5.62 0.93 -6.22
N ALA A 172 -4.88 0.41 -7.18
CA ALA A 172 -3.66 1.00 -7.72
C ALA A 172 -3.74 1.06 -9.25
N PHE A 173 -3.08 2.05 -9.85
CA PHE A 173 -3.07 2.27 -11.30
C PHE A 173 -1.71 1.92 -11.89
N GLY A 174 -1.63 0.88 -12.71
CA GLY A 174 -0.44 0.49 -13.47
C GLY A 174 -0.35 1.26 -14.78
N THR A 175 0.08 2.52 -14.74
CA THR A 175 0.07 3.45 -15.90
C THR A 175 0.86 2.95 -17.10
N ASN A 176 1.96 2.25 -16.89
CA ASN A 176 2.82 1.78 -18.00
C ASN A 176 2.15 0.65 -18.80
N ASP A 177 1.64 -0.36 -18.11
CA ASP A 177 0.96 -1.48 -18.77
C ASP A 177 -0.41 -1.07 -19.30
N PHE A 178 -1.12 -0.16 -18.63
CA PHE A 178 -2.34 0.45 -19.17
C PHE A 178 -2.09 1.17 -20.49
N ARG A 179 -1.00 1.93 -20.61
CA ARG A 179 -0.62 2.59 -21.87
C ARG A 179 -0.24 1.60 -22.96
N LYS A 180 0.41 0.51 -22.59
CA LYS A 180 0.77 -0.58 -23.50
C LYS A 180 -0.48 -1.30 -24.01
N ASP A 181 -1.47 -1.56 -23.16
CA ASP A 181 -2.75 -2.20 -23.50
C ASP A 181 -3.59 -1.30 -24.40
N THR A 182 -3.71 -0.01 -24.09
CA THR A 182 -4.64 0.92 -24.73
C THR A 182 -4.04 1.76 -25.86
N GLY A 183 -2.71 1.86 -25.95
CA GLY A 183 -2.02 2.77 -26.86
C GLY A 183 -2.04 4.24 -26.42
N PHE A 184 -2.51 4.56 -25.22
CA PHE A 184 -2.55 5.94 -24.73
C PHE A 184 -1.14 6.49 -24.48
N SER A 185 -0.97 7.80 -24.67
CA SER A 185 0.27 8.49 -24.31
C SER A 185 0.42 8.60 -22.77
N GLY A 186 1.60 9.02 -22.30
CA GLY A 186 1.82 9.34 -20.87
C GLY A 186 1.33 10.73 -20.47
N ASP A 187 0.66 11.46 -21.37
CA ASP A 187 0.11 12.77 -21.07
C ASP A 187 -0.94 12.67 -19.94
N PRO A 188 -0.92 13.56 -18.93
CA PRO A 188 -1.92 13.56 -17.85
C PRO A 188 -3.36 13.60 -18.35
N MET A 189 -3.65 14.31 -19.44
CA MET A 189 -4.99 14.40 -20.04
C MET A 189 -5.43 13.07 -20.62
N ALA A 190 -4.53 12.33 -21.29
CA ALA A 190 -4.84 11.02 -21.84
C ALA A 190 -5.22 10.01 -20.75
N LEU A 191 -4.61 10.12 -19.58
CA LEU A 191 -4.84 9.23 -18.43
C LEU A 191 -5.93 9.73 -17.46
N ALA A 192 -6.50 10.93 -17.71
CA ALA A 192 -7.44 11.56 -16.77
C ALA A 192 -8.71 10.72 -16.56
N TYR A 193 -9.24 10.10 -17.60
CA TYR A 193 -10.40 9.22 -17.48
C TYR A 193 -10.13 8.02 -16.56
N ALA A 194 -9.02 7.31 -16.76
CA ALA A 194 -8.67 6.15 -15.96
C ALA A 194 -8.48 6.54 -14.48
N ARG A 195 -7.75 7.62 -14.19
CA ARG A 195 -7.58 8.14 -12.82
C ARG A 195 -8.91 8.50 -12.17
N SER A 196 -9.76 9.24 -12.87
CA SER A 196 -11.10 9.63 -12.39
C SER A 196 -11.95 8.39 -12.11
N ARG A 197 -11.89 7.39 -12.99
CA ARG A 197 -12.65 6.15 -12.86
C ARG A 197 -12.23 5.38 -11.59
N LEU A 198 -10.93 5.26 -11.33
CA LEU A 198 -10.41 4.61 -10.13
C LEU A 198 -10.78 5.38 -8.86
N THR A 199 -10.70 6.71 -8.89
CA THR A 199 -11.07 7.57 -7.74
C THR A 199 -12.54 7.42 -7.39
N ILE A 200 -13.44 7.46 -8.39
CA ILE A 200 -14.88 7.25 -8.20
C ILE A 200 -15.15 5.83 -7.68
N ALA A 201 -14.52 4.82 -8.28
CA ALA A 201 -14.68 3.43 -7.89
C ALA A 201 -14.22 3.18 -6.44
N SER A 202 -13.06 3.73 -6.05
CA SER A 202 -12.58 3.65 -4.66
C SER A 202 -13.59 4.27 -3.68
N ARG A 203 -14.19 5.40 -4.05
CA ARG A 203 -15.20 6.05 -3.22
C ARG A 203 -16.48 5.21 -3.09
N MET A 204 -16.93 4.59 -4.18
CA MET A 204 -18.10 3.69 -4.18
C MET A 204 -17.87 2.45 -3.33
N GLY A 205 -16.68 1.84 -3.40
CA GLY A 205 -16.29 0.70 -2.57
C GLY A 205 -15.94 1.06 -1.11
N GLY A 206 -16.03 2.33 -0.71
CA GLY A 206 -15.66 2.77 0.65
C GLY A 206 -14.16 2.66 0.94
N LEU A 207 -13.33 2.60 -0.09
CA LEU A 207 -11.88 2.45 0.01
C LEU A 207 -11.17 3.80 0.20
N PRO A 208 -9.91 3.80 0.68
CA PRO A 208 -9.03 4.96 0.55
C PRO A 208 -8.88 5.38 -0.92
N GLY A 209 -8.51 6.65 -1.17
CA GLY A 209 -8.23 7.09 -2.54
C GLY A 209 -7.17 6.21 -3.21
N PRO A 210 -7.22 5.98 -4.54
CA PRO A 210 -6.34 5.04 -5.21
C PRO A 210 -4.86 5.47 -5.17
N ILE A 211 -3.98 4.51 -5.47
CA ILE A 211 -2.54 4.70 -5.65
C ILE A 211 -2.30 4.95 -7.14
N ASP A 212 -1.67 6.07 -7.52
CA ASP A 212 -1.30 6.36 -8.91
C ASP A 212 -0.03 5.61 -9.32
N GLY A 213 0.20 5.52 -10.63
CA GLY A 213 1.40 4.94 -11.21
C GLY A 213 2.68 5.76 -10.91
N PRO A 214 3.85 5.17 -11.06
CA PRO A 214 5.10 5.83 -10.70
C PRO A 214 5.49 6.93 -11.68
N SER A 215 6.29 7.88 -11.20
CA SER A 215 7.15 8.69 -12.06
C SER A 215 8.27 7.83 -12.63
N PRO A 216 8.92 8.20 -13.75
CA PRO A 216 10.11 7.52 -14.24
C PRO A 216 11.18 7.41 -13.16
N ALA A 217 11.97 6.32 -13.16
CA ALA A 217 13.00 6.09 -12.14
C ALA A 217 14.12 7.15 -12.17
N ASP A 218 14.35 7.76 -13.32
CA ASP A 218 15.32 8.84 -13.56
C ASP A 218 14.70 10.25 -13.48
N ALA A 219 13.44 10.37 -13.04
CA ALA A 219 12.80 11.67 -12.86
C ALA A 219 13.47 12.45 -11.71
N ASP A 220 13.75 13.71 -11.97
CA ASP A 220 14.18 14.68 -10.98
C ASP A 220 13.05 15.10 -10.03
N ASP A 221 13.39 15.86 -9.01
CA ASP A 221 12.44 16.31 -7.98
C ASP A 221 11.31 17.18 -8.57
N GLU A 222 11.59 18.01 -9.56
CA GLU A 222 10.58 18.88 -10.22
C GLU A 222 9.55 18.01 -10.93
N ARG A 223 9.98 16.97 -11.64
CA ARG A 223 9.10 16.04 -12.32
C ARG A 223 8.30 15.18 -11.32
N VAL A 224 8.93 14.69 -10.26
CA VAL A 224 8.23 13.92 -9.20
C VAL A 224 7.15 14.78 -8.55
N TRP A 225 7.45 16.04 -8.28
CA TRP A 225 6.50 16.99 -7.71
C TRP A 225 5.30 17.23 -8.62
N ALA A 226 5.53 17.55 -9.90
CA ALA A 226 4.48 17.80 -10.88
C ALA A 226 3.57 16.58 -11.10
N ASP A 227 4.16 15.38 -11.12
CA ASP A 227 3.39 14.13 -11.23
C ASP A 227 2.56 13.88 -9.96
N ALA A 228 3.07 14.24 -8.77
CA ALA A 228 2.35 14.14 -7.50
C ALA A 228 1.19 15.14 -7.41
N GLU A 229 1.38 16.38 -7.88
CA GLU A 229 0.28 17.35 -8.00
C GLU A 229 -0.84 16.83 -8.91
N THR A 230 -0.48 16.25 -10.05
CA THR A 230 -1.45 15.60 -10.94
C THR A 230 -2.22 14.50 -10.23
N THR A 231 -1.52 13.64 -9.48
CA THR A 231 -2.11 12.58 -8.65
C THR A 231 -3.11 13.16 -7.64
N HIS A 232 -2.72 14.21 -6.94
CA HIS A 232 -3.55 14.87 -5.92
C HIS A 232 -4.79 15.54 -6.55
N MET A 233 -4.62 16.28 -7.67
CA MET A 233 -5.73 16.91 -8.41
C MET A 233 -6.79 15.90 -8.86
N MET A 234 -6.38 14.68 -9.17
CA MET A 234 -7.28 13.59 -9.58
C MET A 234 -7.96 12.87 -8.40
N GLY A 235 -7.72 13.33 -7.16
CA GLY A 235 -8.30 12.75 -5.95
C GLY A 235 -7.68 11.44 -5.51
N MET A 236 -6.54 11.06 -6.09
CA MET A 236 -5.74 9.92 -5.66
C MET A 236 -4.92 10.30 -4.42
N THR A 237 -4.66 9.37 -3.52
CA THR A 237 -4.04 9.69 -2.22
C THR A 237 -2.76 8.89 -1.95
N GLY A 238 -2.21 8.27 -2.96
CA GLY A 238 -0.92 7.60 -2.93
C GLY A 238 -0.36 7.49 -4.33
N LYS A 239 0.94 7.19 -4.42
CA LYS A 239 1.66 7.02 -5.67
C LYS A 239 2.73 5.94 -5.53
N LEU A 240 2.89 5.11 -6.56
CA LEU A 240 4.02 4.18 -6.66
C LEU A 240 5.32 4.97 -6.83
N VAL A 241 6.40 4.46 -6.25
CA VAL A 241 7.74 5.04 -6.31
C VAL A 241 8.72 3.95 -6.72
N LEU A 242 9.70 4.27 -7.56
CA LEU A 242 10.66 3.30 -8.08
C LEU A 242 12.04 3.38 -7.41
N THR A 243 12.36 4.51 -6.79
CA THR A 243 13.66 4.72 -6.12
C THR A 243 13.47 5.37 -4.75
N VAL A 244 14.42 5.13 -3.84
CA VAL A 244 14.42 5.74 -2.50
C VAL A 244 14.53 7.27 -2.59
N ASP A 245 15.28 7.78 -3.56
CA ASP A 245 15.56 9.21 -3.72
C ASP A 245 14.28 10.02 -4.00
N GLN A 246 13.30 9.44 -4.68
CA GLN A 246 12.02 10.09 -4.98
C GLN A 246 11.06 10.19 -3.78
N VAL A 247 11.32 9.43 -2.71
CA VAL A 247 10.36 9.25 -1.59
C VAL A 247 10.07 10.56 -0.87
N ASN A 248 11.10 11.33 -0.52
CA ASN A 248 10.94 12.55 0.28
C ASN A 248 10.16 13.62 -0.47
N THR A 249 10.53 13.86 -1.72
CA THR A 249 9.83 14.80 -2.61
C THR A 249 8.37 14.40 -2.79
N LEU A 250 8.10 13.13 -3.02
CA LEU A 250 6.72 12.63 -3.14
C LEU A 250 5.94 12.79 -1.83
N ASN A 251 6.51 12.41 -0.69
CA ASN A 251 5.83 12.55 0.60
C ASN A 251 5.47 14.00 0.90
N GLU A 252 6.36 14.95 0.58
CA GLU A 252 6.10 16.37 0.73
C GLU A 252 4.97 16.83 -0.19
N ALA A 253 5.07 16.57 -1.49
CA ALA A 253 4.08 16.97 -2.49
C ALA A 253 2.68 16.38 -2.27
N MET A 254 2.59 15.19 -1.63
CA MET A 254 1.32 14.52 -1.30
C MET A 254 0.79 14.87 0.09
N SER A 255 1.46 15.75 0.81
CA SER A 255 1.06 16.22 2.14
C SER A 255 0.27 17.53 2.07
N PRO A 256 -0.54 17.87 3.09
CA PRO A 256 -1.11 19.21 3.20
C PRO A 256 -0.02 20.29 3.22
N SER A 257 -0.14 21.28 2.34
CA SER A 257 0.78 22.43 2.28
C SER A 257 0.75 23.27 3.57
N GLU A 258 1.74 24.14 3.76
CA GLU A 258 1.76 25.07 4.87
C GLU A 258 0.52 25.98 4.89
N ASP A 259 0.17 26.55 3.75
CA ASP A 259 -1.03 27.38 3.59
C ASP A 259 -2.31 26.61 3.95
N GLU A 260 -2.42 25.35 3.54
CA GLU A 260 -3.57 24.52 3.88
C GLU A 260 -3.64 24.21 5.39
N ARG A 261 -2.49 23.96 6.03
CA ARG A 261 -2.42 23.72 7.47
C ARG A 261 -2.80 24.97 8.24
N ASP A 262 -2.30 26.15 7.85
CA ASP A 262 -2.62 27.43 8.49
C ASP A 262 -4.10 27.78 8.32
N TRP A 263 -4.62 27.60 7.12
CA TRP A 263 -6.04 27.78 6.87
C TRP A 263 -6.90 26.84 7.75
N ALA A 264 -6.50 25.59 7.86
CA ALA A 264 -7.22 24.61 8.69
C ALA A 264 -7.19 24.98 10.16
N ARG A 265 -6.05 25.43 10.67
CA ARG A 265 -5.90 25.93 12.05
C ARG A 265 -6.84 27.09 12.33
N GLN A 266 -6.82 28.14 11.51
CA GLN A 266 -7.69 29.30 11.63
C GLN A 266 -9.17 28.92 11.60
N MET A 267 -9.56 28.02 10.71
CA MET A 267 -10.94 27.56 10.60
C MET A 267 -11.40 26.78 11.83
N LEU A 268 -10.53 25.98 12.44
CA LEU A 268 -10.83 25.21 13.65
C LEU A 268 -10.92 26.10 14.88
N GLU A 269 -9.99 27.05 15.04
CA GLU A 269 -10.01 28.08 16.12
C GLU A 269 -11.29 28.92 16.07
N ALA A 270 -11.68 29.36 14.86
CA ALA A 270 -12.93 30.10 14.68
C ALA A 270 -14.16 29.27 15.08
N ALA A 271 -14.17 27.98 14.75
CA ALA A 271 -15.29 27.08 15.13
C ALA A 271 -15.37 26.86 16.64
N GLU A 272 -14.22 26.74 17.35
CA GLU A 272 -14.18 26.60 18.80
C GLU A 272 -14.60 27.91 19.51
N GLY A 273 -14.30 29.07 18.91
CA GLY A 273 -14.69 30.39 19.39
C GLY A 273 -16.19 30.70 19.23
N GLY A 274 -16.99 29.76 18.74
CA GLY A 274 -18.43 29.89 18.61
C GLY A 274 -18.90 30.67 17.39
N SER A 275 -18.13 30.65 16.29
CA SER A 275 -18.55 31.26 15.03
C SER A 275 -19.85 30.69 14.55
N GLU A 276 -20.85 31.57 14.29
CA GLU A 276 -22.13 31.16 13.74
C GLU A 276 -22.01 30.58 12.34
N ILE A 277 -22.90 29.63 12.00
CA ILE A 277 -23.03 29.10 10.64
C ILE A 277 -23.58 30.22 9.76
N THR A 278 -22.72 30.85 8.96
CA THR A 278 -23.06 32.02 8.15
C THR A 278 -23.66 31.64 6.78
N ASP A 279 -23.33 30.48 6.25
CA ASP A 279 -23.80 29.98 4.95
C ASP A 279 -23.70 28.47 4.80
N GLY A 280 -24.25 27.90 3.70
CA GLY A 280 -24.23 26.48 3.41
C GLY A 280 -22.82 25.88 3.14
N SER A 281 -21.80 26.69 2.96
CA SER A 281 -20.42 26.25 2.74
C SER A 281 -19.62 26.06 4.04
N TYR A 282 -20.13 26.52 5.19
CA TYR A 282 -19.43 26.47 6.47
C TYR A 282 -19.10 25.02 6.90
N LEU A 283 -20.12 24.16 6.93
CA LEU A 283 -19.92 22.75 7.34
C LEU A 283 -18.96 21.98 6.42
N PRO A 284 -19.06 22.08 5.08
CA PRO A 284 -18.08 21.51 4.17
C PRO A 284 -16.64 22.03 4.41
N ARG A 285 -16.46 23.33 4.64
CA ARG A 285 -15.15 23.91 4.96
C ARG A 285 -14.59 23.41 6.28
N LEU A 286 -15.41 23.33 7.31
CA LEU A 286 -15.02 22.79 8.62
C LEU A 286 -14.65 21.30 8.50
N ALA A 287 -15.37 20.51 7.73
CA ALA A 287 -15.03 19.12 7.49
C ALA A 287 -13.68 18.98 6.74
N ARG A 288 -13.41 19.86 5.76
CA ARG A 288 -12.11 19.93 5.08
C ARG A 288 -10.99 20.30 6.05
N ALA A 289 -11.18 21.31 6.89
CA ALA A 289 -10.20 21.73 7.89
C ALA A 289 -9.86 20.60 8.88
N LYS A 290 -10.86 19.90 9.40
CA LYS A 290 -10.67 18.72 10.25
C LYS A 290 -9.86 17.61 9.55
N LYS A 291 -10.14 17.36 8.27
CA LYS A 291 -9.39 16.37 7.48
C LYS A 291 -7.92 16.77 7.32
N ILE A 292 -7.65 18.03 6.96
CA ILE A 292 -6.28 18.56 6.79
C ILE A 292 -5.52 18.46 8.12
N ALA A 293 -6.12 18.90 9.23
CA ALA A 293 -5.52 18.81 10.54
C ALA A 293 -5.18 17.38 10.93
N SER A 294 -6.12 16.45 10.74
CA SER A 294 -5.88 15.02 11.01
C SER A 294 -4.75 14.41 10.17
N LEU A 295 -4.62 14.82 8.91
CA LEU A 295 -3.50 14.38 8.06
C LEU A 295 -2.18 15.01 8.53
N ALA A 296 -2.18 16.30 8.89
CA ALA A 296 -1.01 16.98 9.40
C ALA A 296 -0.51 16.35 10.72
N ASP A 297 -1.41 16.00 11.64
CA ASP A 297 -1.09 15.24 12.85
C ASP A 297 -0.47 13.88 12.51
N THR A 298 -1.13 13.15 11.61
CA THR A 298 -0.70 11.78 11.23
C THR A 298 0.68 11.78 10.58
N TYR A 299 0.98 12.78 9.76
CA TYR A 299 2.27 12.91 9.09
C TYR A 299 3.32 13.69 9.90
N GLY A 300 2.97 14.20 11.10
CA GLY A 300 3.89 14.92 11.97
C GLY A 300 4.30 16.30 11.44
N LEU A 301 3.41 17.02 10.75
CA LEU A 301 3.71 18.25 10.01
C LEU A 301 3.54 19.54 10.82
N TRP A 302 3.05 19.49 12.06
CA TRP A 302 2.79 20.70 12.85
C TRP A 302 4.05 21.35 13.43
N ASN A 303 5.14 20.61 13.51
CA ASN A 303 6.41 21.06 14.10
C ASN A 303 7.58 21.05 13.08
N ALA A 304 7.25 20.96 11.78
CA ALA A 304 8.25 20.95 10.70
C ALA A 304 8.51 22.37 10.19
#